data_36468caf7c0461dd71ba680d28a1351e
#
_entry.id   36468caf7c0461dd71ba680d28a1351e
#
_cell.length_a   1.000
_cell.length_b   1.000
_cell.length_c   1.000
_cell.angle_alpha   90.00
_cell.angle_beta   90.00
_cell.angle_gamma   90.00
#
_symmetry.space_group_name_H-M   'P 1'
#
loop_
_entity.id
_entity.type
_entity.pdbx_description
1 polymer ?
#
loop_
_entity_poly.entity_id
_entity_poly.type
_entity_poly.pdbx_seq_one_letter_code
_entity_poly.pdbx_strand_id
1 'polypeptide(L)'
;YSSDVLEHIEPDQLEGVLNNLYNIADKYQYHLIACHPAKKKLSDGRNAHLIIEKPKWWKTIIERKNTERGWRIISEDITERWVKLKKAPEIFVVKYIVYLEKV
;
A
#
# COMPACT_ATOMS: atom_id res chain seq x y z
N TYR A 1 4.70 -9.95 -4.58
CA TYR A 1 5.10 -8.78 -3.81
C TYR A 1 4.68 -7.50 -4.50
N SER A 2 4.54 -6.42 -3.75
CA SER A 2 4.28 -5.12 -4.35
C SER A 2 5.12 -4.05 -3.67
N SER A 3 5.55 -3.06 -4.46
CA SER A 3 6.30 -1.92 -3.97
C SER A 3 5.80 -0.68 -4.71
N ASP A 4 5.16 0.22 -3.96
CA ASP A 4 4.58 1.45 -4.50
C ASP A 4 3.60 1.18 -5.67
N VAL A 5 2.74 0.19 -5.50
CA VAL A 5 1.74 -0.23 -6.51
C VAL A 5 0.31 -0.05 -6.01
N LEU A 6 0.00 -0.55 -4.81
CA LEU A 6 -1.38 -0.61 -4.31
C LEU A 6 -2.06 0.76 -4.20
N GLU A 7 -1.31 1.81 -3.85
CA GLU A 7 -1.84 3.16 -3.75
C GLU A 7 -2.20 3.78 -5.10
N HIS A 8 -1.75 3.18 -6.21
CA HIS A 8 -2.07 3.63 -7.58
C HIS A 8 -3.28 2.91 -8.18
N ILE A 9 -3.87 1.97 -7.46
CA ILE A 9 -5.02 1.20 -7.95
C ILE A 9 -6.29 2.03 -7.82
N GLU A 10 -7.19 1.95 -8.79
CA GLU A 10 -8.51 2.56 -8.67
C GLU A 10 -9.21 1.96 -7.45
N PRO A 11 -9.81 2.79 -6.58
CA PRO A 11 -10.41 2.28 -5.34
C PRO A 11 -11.42 1.15 -5.54
N ASP A 12 -12.21 1.20 -6.60
CA ASP A 12 -13.22 0.18 -6.90
C ASP A 12 -12.61 -1.13 -7.42
N GLN A 13 -11.32 -1.13 -7.78
CA GLN A 13 -10.62 -2.32 -8.29
C GLN A 13 -9.70 -2.94 -7.24
N LEU A 14 -9.52 -2.28 -6.10
CA LEU A 14 -8.57 -2.74 -5.06
C LEU A 14 -8.90 -4.14 -4.57
N GLU A 15 -10.17 -4.44 -4.35
CA GLU A 15 -10.60 -5.75 -3.86
C GLU A 15 -10.16 -6.87 -4.80
N GLY A 16 -10.37 -6.70 -6.11
CA GLY A 16 -9.95 -7.68 -7.12
C GLY A 16 -8.45 -7.85 -7.19
N VAL A 17 -7.70 -6.76 -7.10
CA VAL A 17 -6.23 -6.82 -7.11
C VAL A 17 -5.71 -7.56 -5.89
N LEU A 18 -6.24 -7.26 -4.70
CA LEU A 18 -5.84 -7.97 -3.48
C LEU A 18 -6.17 -9.45 -3.57
N ASN A 19 -7.35 -9.80 -4.06
CA ASN A 19 -7.72 -11.20 -4.25
C ASN A 19 -6.72 -11.95 -5.15
N ASN A 20 -6.31 -11.31 -6.25
CA ASN A 20 -5.32 -11.90 -7.15
C ASN A 20 -3.97 -12.09 -6.47
N LEU A 21 -3.50 -11.11 -5.70
CA LEU A 21 -2.23 -11.20 -4.99
C LEU A 21 -2.24 -12.36 -3.99
N TYR A 22 -3.33 -12.51 -3.24
CA TYR A 22 -3.46 -13.61 -2.28
C TYR A 22 -3.60 -14.97 -2.99
N ASN A 23 -4.21 -15.01 -4.18
CA ASN A 23 -4.37 -16.26 -4.93
C ASN A 23 -3.06 -16.76 -5.52
N ILE A 24 -2.20 -15.86 -6.04
CA ILE A 24 -0.95 -16.26 -6.70
C ILE A 24 0.21 -16.46 -5.73
N ALA A 25 0.12 -15.93 -4.52
CA ALA A 25 1.19 -16.09 -3.53
C ALA A 25 1.12 -17.47 -2.89
N ASP A 26 2.23 -18.21 -2.92
CA ASP A 26 2.28 -19.56 -2.34
C ASP A 26 2.32 -19.55 -0.83
N LYS A 27 3.22 -18.76 -0.24
CA LYS A 27 3.45 -18.79 1.20
C LYS A 27 3.72 -17.43 1.81
N TYR A 28 4.37 -16.53 1.09
CA TYR A 28 4.77 -15.22 1.60
C TYR A 28 4.31 -14.09 0.69
N GLN A 29 4.01 -12.95 1.30
CA GLN A 29 3.77 -11.71 0.58
C GLN A 29 4.54 -10.58 1.26
N TYR A 30 5.03 -9.65 0.45
CA TYR A 30 5.66 -8.42 0.90
C TYR A 30 4.99 -7.25 0.18
N HIS A 31 4.57 -6.25 0.95
CA HIS A 31 3.96 -5.05 0.37
C HIS A 31 4.55 -3.81 1.00
N LEU A 32 4.94 -2.87 0.15
CA LEU A 32 5.35 -1.53 0.55
C LEU A 32 4.36 -0.56 -0.06
N ILE A 33 3.63 0.17 0.77
CA ILE A 33 2.50 1.00 0.36
C ILE A 33 2.76 2.46 0.76
N ALA A 34 2.68 3.38 -0.21
CA ALA A 34 2.78 4.79 0.07
C ALA A 34 1.47 5.29 0.69
N CYS A 35 1.58 6.00 1.81
CA CYS A 35 0.44 6.53 2.56
C CYS A 35 0.47 8.06 2.60
N HIS A 36 0.87 8.66 1.49
CA HIS A 36 0.97 10.11 1.32
C HIS A 36 0.62 10.47 -0.12
N PRO A 37 0.25 11.74 -0.41
CA PRO A 37 -0.01 12.15 -1.78
C PRO A 37 1.24 12.03 -2.66
N ALA A 38 1.05 11.65 -3.92
CA ALA A 38 2.12 11.64 -4.89
C ALA A 38 2.45 13.09 -5.34
N LYS A 39 3.65 13.28 -5.85
CA LYS A 39 4.05 14.54 -6.44
C LYS A 39 3.33 14.80 -7.77
N LYS A 40 3.07 13.74 -8.54
CA LYS A 40 2.46 13.82 -9.86
C LYS A 40 0.94 13.74 -9.81
N LYS A 41 0.30 14.40 -10.79
CA LYS A 41 -1.13 14.27 -11.02
C LYS A 41 -1.37 13.51 -12.31
N LEU A 42 -2.50 12.82 -12.39
CA LEU A 42 -2.94 12.15 -13.61
C LEU A 42 -3.51 13.18 -14.58
N SER A 43 -3.69 12.79 -15.85
CA SER A 43 -4.22 13.67 -16.89
C SER A 43 -5.63 14.18 -16.56
N ASP A 44 -6.39 13.45 -15.74
CA ASP A 44 -7.74 13.84 -15.30
C ASP A 44 -7.75 14.75 -14.06
N GLY A 45 -6.57 15.15 -13.57
CA GLY A 45 -6.44 16.05 -12.42
C GLY A 45 -6.33 15.37 -11.07
N ARG A 46 -6.57 14.06 -10.99
CA ARG A 46 -6.45 13.32 -9.71
C ARG A 46 -5.00 13.12 -9.34
N ASN A 47 -4.72 13.00 -8.05
CA ASN A 47 -3.38 12.63 -7.59
C ASN A 47 -3.03 11.22 -8.10
N ALA A 48 -1.76 11.00 -8.48
CA ALA A 48 -1.32 9.70 -8.98
C ALA A 48 -1.47 8.59 -7.93
N HIS A 49 -1.41 8.92 -6.64
CA HIS A 49 -1.82 8.00 -5.57
C HIS A 49 -3.34 8.09 -5.46
N LEU A 50 -4.06 7.20 -6.13
CA LEU A 50 -5.52 7.20 -6.15
C LEU A 50 -6.11 6.83 -4.80
N ILE A 51 -5.37 6.09 -3.97
CA ILE A 51 -5.75 5.75 -2.61
C ILE A 51 -4.75 6.41 -1.67
N ILE A 52 -5.18 7.47 -0.98
CA ILE A 52 -4.36 8.20 -0.01
C ILE A 52 -4.95 7.95 1.37
N GLU A 53 -4.47 6.91 2.03
CA GLU A 53 -4.98 6.49 3.34
C GLU A 53 -3.83 6.25 4.30
N LYS A 54 -4.12 6.34 5.59
CA LYS A 54 -3.14 6.09 6.65
C LYS A 54 -2.77 4.61 6.73
N PRO A 55 -1.59 4.26 7.29
CA PRO A 55 -1.20 2.87 7.47
C PRO A 55 -2.25 2.01 8.17
N LYS A 56 -2.96 2.56 9.15
CA LYS A 56 -4.02 1.84 9.86
C LYS A 56 -5.16 1.39 8.94
N TRP A 57 -5.51 2.18 7.95
CA TRP A 57 -6.54 1.83 6.98
C TRP A 57 -6.11 0.61 6.15
N TRP A 58 -4.86 0.62 5.67
CA TRP A 58 -4.29 -0.51 4.93
C TRP A 58 -4.19 -1.76 5.80
N LYS A 59 -3.76 -1.59 7.05
CA LYS A 59 -3.66 -2.70 8.00
C LYS A 59 -5.02 -3.35 8.22
N THR A 60 -6.08 -2.57 8.38
CA THR A 60 -7.44 -3.07 8.57
C THR A 60 -7.89 -3.95 7.40
N ILE A 61 -7.64 -3.50 6.16
CA ILE A 61 -7.99 -4.25 4.96
C ILE A 61 -7.18 -5.54 4.87
N ILE A 62 -5.88 -5.46 5.11
CA ILE A 62 -4.98 -6.61 5.05
C ILE A 62 -5.36 -7.64 6.12
N GLU A 63 -5.65 -7.21 7.34
CA GLU A 63 -6.07 -8.12 8.40
C GLU A 63 -7.38 -8.82 8.06
N ARG A 64 -8.33 -8.11 7.46
CA ARG A 64 -9.58 -8.72 7.01
C ARG A 64 -9.33 -9.80 5.95
N LYS A 65 -8.48 -9.50 4.94
CA LYS A 65 -8.12 -10.49 3.93
C LYS A 65 -7.37 -11.67 4.50
N ASN A 66 -6.48 -11.43 5.45
CA ASN A 66 -5.74 -12.48 6.14
C ASN A 66 -6.69 -13.44 6.85
N THR A 67 -7.67 -12.90 7.57
CA THR A 67 -8.67 -13.72 8.27
C THR A 67 -9.49 -14.56 7.29
N GLU A 68 -9.90 -13.97 6.18
CA GLU A 68 -10.70 -14.67 5.16
C GLU A 68 -9.92 -15.77 4.45
N ARG A 69 -8.61 -15.64 4.31
CA ARG A 69 -7.79 -16.49 3.44
C ARG A 69 -6.71 -17.30 4.15
N GLY A 70 -6.66 -17.25 5.47
CA GLY A 70 -5.68 -18.01 6.26
C GLY A 70 -4.27 -17.47 6.15
N TRP A 71 -4.10 -16.16 6.24
CA TRP A 71 -2.81 -15.48 6.25
C TRP A 71 -2.62 -14.74 7.58
N ARG A 72 -1.38 -14.37 7.89
CA ARG A 72 -1.06 -13.56 9.08
C ARG A 72 0.05 -12.57 8.77
N ILE A 73 0.10 -11.48 9.54
CA ILE A 73 1.19 -10.52 9.50
C ILE A 73 2.32 -11.07 10.36
N ILE A 74 3.51 -11.24 9.75
CA ILE A 74 4.69 -11.68 10.51
C ILE A 74 5.62 -10.51 10.84
N SER A 75 5.52 -9.40 10.10
CA SER A 75 6.32 -8.21 10.36
C SER A 75 5.62 -7.01 9.71
N GLU A 76 5.66 -5.88 10.40
CA GLU A 76 5.18 -4.62 9.83
C GLU A 76 6.01 -3.46 10.33
N ASP A 77 6.11 -2.41 9.53
CA ASP A 77 6.80 -1.20 9.88
C ASP A 77 6.13 0.00 9.24
N ILE A 78 6.27 1.17 9.87
CA ILE A 78 5.77 2.43 9.35
C ILE A 78 6.94 3.40 9.32
N THR A 79 7.28 3.90 8.14
CA THR A 79 8.34 4.91 8.00
C THR A 79 7.71 6.27 7.74
N GLU A 80 8.20 7.28 8.45
CA GLU A 80 7.76 8.66 8.31
C GLU A 80 8.99 9.54 8.23
N ARG A 81 9.10 10.34 7.17
CA ARG A 81 10.24 11.26 7.00
C ARG A 81 9.93 12.39 6.06
N TRP A 82 10.63 13.51 6.24
CA TRP A 82 10.63 14.62 5.31
C TRP A 82 11.65 14.34 4.22
N VAL A 83 11.24 14.55 2.97
CA VAL A 83 12.13 14.39 1.81
C VAL A 83 12.21 15.73 1.08
N LYS A 84 13.44 16.22 0.89
CA LYS A 84 13.69 17.45 0.15
C LYS A 84 13.80 17.16 -1.33
N LEU A 85 13.02 17.87 -2.13
CA LEU A 85 13.02 17.73 -3.58
C LEU A 85 13.82 18.89 -4.20
N LYS A 86 14.48 18.63 -5.35
CA LYS A 86 15.36 19.61 -6.00
C LYS A 86 14.69 20.93 -6.35
N LYS A 87 13.40 20.92 -6.75
CA LYS A 87 12.67 22.09 -7.23
C LYS A 87 11.32 22.28 -6.52
N ALA A 88 11.15 21.70 -5.36
CA ALA A 88 9.90 21.74 -4.62
C ALA A 88 10.19 21.80 -3.13
N PRO A 89 9.21 22.26 -2.31
CA PRO A 89 9.34 22.19 -0.86
C PRO A 89 9.44 20.74 -0.39
N GLU A 90 9.89 20.56 0.84
CA GLU A 90 9.93 19.23 1.44
C GLU A 90 8.54 18.60 1.47
N ILE A 91 8.49 17.30 1.24
CA ILE A 91 7.26 16.51 1.37
C ILE A 91 7.42 15.50 2.50
N PHE A 92 6.31 15.24 3.21
CA PHE A 92 6.28 14.25 4.27
C PHE A 92 5.93 12.89 3.66
N VAL A 93 6.87 11.97 3.70
CA VAL A 93 6.71 10.62 3.12
C VAL A 93 6.34 9.64 4.21
N VAL A 94 5.18 9.00 4.07
CA VAL A 94 4.70 7.97 4.99
C VAL A 94 4.54 6.68 4.20
N LYS A 95 5.14 5.60 4.69
CA LYS A 95 5.04 4.28 4.04
C LYS A 95 4.70 3.21 5.06
N TYR A 96 3.85 2.26 4.63
CA TYR A 96 3.51 1.08 5.39
C TYR A 96 4.16 -0.12 4.73
N ILE A 97 4.94 -0.86 5.50
CA ILE A 97 5.67 -2.04 5.02
C ILE A 97 5.15 -3.24 5.80
N VAL A 98 4.71 -4.27 5.08
CA VAL A 98 4.12 -5.43 5.71
C VAL A 98 4.58 -6.73 5.04
N TYR A 99 4.92 -7.70 5.88
CA TYR A 99 5.24 -9.07 5.45
C TYR A 99 4.14 -10.01 5.94
N LEU A 100 3.66 -10.84 5.04
CA LEU A 100 2.59 -11.78 5.32
C LEU A 100 3.06 -13.21 5.11
N GLU A 101 2.52 -14.13 5.90
CA GLU A 101 2.77 -15.56 5.78
C GLU A 101 1.45 -16.30 5.76
N LYS A 102 1.34 -17.28 4.86
CA LYS A 102 0.18 -18.17 4.81
C LYS A 102 0.25 -19.15 5.98
N VAL A 103 -0.84 -19.23 6.71
CA VAL A 103 -0.95 -20.12 7.87
C VAL A 103 -1.24 -21.57 7.43
#